data_6b2714aab208e6639df3fadea15273b2
#
_entry.id   6b2714aab208e6639df3fadea15273b2
#
_cell.length_a   1.000
_cell.length_b   1.000
_cell.length_c   1.000
_cell.angle_alpha   90.00
_cell.angle_beta   90.00
_cell.angle_gamma   90.00
#
_symmetry.space_group_name_H-M   'P 1'
#
loop_
_entity.id
_entity.type
_entity.pdbx_description
1 polymer ?
#
loop_
_entity_poly.entity_id
_entity_poly.type
_entity_poly.pdbx_seq_one_letter_code
_entity_poly.pdbx_strand_id
1 'polypeptide(L)'
;ELWYKFTHPNQDLLQNAVYGLCELYKEEIKKASLVANPGCYTTCSILSLYPLFKEKIIDFNSVIIDAKSGVSGAGRSAKVENLFCEVNENIKAYGLAS
;
A
#
# COMPACT_ATOMS: atom_id res chain seq x y z
N GLU A 1 13.00 -6.07 -1.80
CA GLU A 1 14.06 -6.14 -2.83
C GLU A 1 13.50 -6.59 -4.18
N LEU A 2 12.72 -7.66 -4.21
CA LEU A 2 12.13 -8.21 -5.43
C LEU A 2 11.35 -7.15 -6.25
N TRP A 3 10.55 -6.33 -5.58
CA TRP A 3 9.66 -5.35 -6.23
C TRP A 3 10.35 -4.02 -6.55
N TYR A 4 11.25 -3.55 -5.69
CA TYR A 4 11.95 -2.27 -5.88
C TYR A 4 13.28 -2.40 -6.62
N LYS A 5 13.72 -3.62 -6.92
CA LYS A 5 14.95 -3.96 -7.69
C LYS A 5 16.22 -3.34 -7.11
N PHE A 6 16.26 -3.10 -5.82
CA PHE A 6 17.48 -2.70 -5.11
C PHE A 6 17.51 -3.30 -3.71
N THR A 7 18.72 -3.51 -3.18
CA THR A 7 18.94 -3.98 -1.82
C THR A 7 18.97 -2.79 -0.87
N HIS A 8 18.20 -2.86 0.21
CA HIS A 8 18.20 -1.78 1.21
C HIS A 8 19.57 -1.66 1.86
N PRO A 9 20.17 -0.44 1.94
CA PRO A 9 21.54 -0.26 2.45
C PRO A 9 21.70 -0.63 3.93
N ASN A 10 20.64 -0.54 4.73
CA ASN A 10 20.61 -0.89 6.15
C ASN A 10 19.59 -1.98 6.42
N GLN A 11 19.97 -3.23 6.20
CA GLN A 11 19.08 -4.38 6.40
C GLN A 11 18.66 -4.58 7.86
N ASP A 12 19.55 -4.26 8.80
CA ASP A 12 19.25 -4.37 10.24
C ASP A 12 18.10 -3.46 10.67
N LEU A 13 17.94 -2.29 10.05
CA LEU A 13 16.82 -1.40 10.32
C LEU A 13 15.48 -1.99 9.87
N LEU A 14 15.48 -2.79 8.80
CA LEU A 14 14.26 -3.43 8.31
C LEU A 14 13.68 -4.43 9.31
N GLN A 15 14.55 -5.14 10.02
CA GLN A 15 14.14 -6.13 11.03
C GLN A 15 13.52 -5.48 12.27
N ASN A 16 13.89 -4.23 12.54
CA ASN A 16 13.40 -3.46 13.70
C ASN A 16 12.23 -2.53 13.35
N ALA A 17 11.88 -2.40 12.08
CA ALA A 17 10.79 -1.55 11.64
C ALA A 17 9.43 -2.18 11.93
N VAL A 18 8.52 -1.40 12.52
CA VAL A 18 7.13 -1.81 12.73
C VAL A 18 6.28 -1.31 11.56
N TYR A 19 5.41 -2.17 11.04
CA TYR A 19 4.50 -1.80 9.96
C TYR A 19 3.43 -0.83 10.47
N GLY A 20 3.29 0.31 9.80
CA GLY A 20 2.55 1.48 10.28
C GLY A 20 1.02 1.41 10.13
N LEU A 21 0.39 0.23 10.19
CA LEU A 21 -1.07 0.09 10.28
C LEU A 21 -1.51 0.27 11.73
N CYS A 22 -1.85 1.51 12.08
CA CYS A 22 -2.19 1.91 13.47
C CYS A 22 -3.34 1.10 14.07
N GLU A 23 -4.31 0.68 13.26
CA GLU A 23 -5.46 -0.09 13.70
C GLU A 23 -5.10 -1.50 14.14
N LEU A 24 -4.02 -2.07 13.58
CA LEU A 24 -3.59 -3.44 13.85
C LEU A 24 -2.40 -3.51 14.81
N TYR A 25 -1.48 -2.54 14.74
CA TYR A 25 -0.18 -2.59 15.42
C TYR A 25 0.03 -1.40 16.38
N LYS A 26 -1.04 -0.89 16.97
CA LYS A 26 -1.01 0.32 17.82
C LYS A 26 0.01 0.24 18.95
N GLU A 27 0.06 -0.88 19.65
CA GLU A 27 0.94 -1.02 20.82
C GLU A 27 2.40 -1.23 20.44
N GLU A 28 2.65 -1.87 19.31
CA GLU A 28 3.99 -2.04 18.72
C GLU A 28 4.51 -0.70 18.19
N ILE A 29 3.67 0.08 17.50
CA ILE A 29 4.01 1.39 16.97
C ILE A 29 4.39 2.36 18.08
N LYS A 30 3.70 2.36 19.22
CA LYS A 30 4.03 3.22 20.39
C LYS A 30 5.44 2.99 20.91
N LYS A 31 5.98 1.79 20.73
CA LYS A 31 7.31 1.38 21.23
C LYS A 31 8.37 1.42 20.15
N ALA A 32 7.97 1.63 18.90
CA ALA A 32 8.87 1.58 17.75
C ALA A 32 9.76 2.82 17.65
N SER A 33 11.03 2.61 17.34
CA SER A 33 11.95 3.67 16.94
C SER A 33 11.89 3.96 15.43
N LEU A 34 11.33 3.02 14.65
CA LEU A 34 11.18 3.13 13.21
C LEU A 34 9.83 2.53 12.79
N VAL A 35 9.07 3.30 12.03
CA VAL A 35 7.77 2.88 11.49
C VAL A 35 7.81 2.88 9.98
N ALA A 36 7.52 1.73 9.37
CA ALA A 36 7.38 1.59 7.92
C ALA A 36 5.94 1.97 7.51
N ASN A 37 5.77 3.18 7.01
CA ASN A 37 4.44 3.67 6.64
C ASN A 37 3.89 2.96 5.39
N PRO A 38 2.70 2.34 5.45
CA PRO A 38 2.11 1.64 4.31
C PRO A 38 1.63 2.60 3.23
N GLY A 39 1.60 2.11 1.99
CA GLY A 39 0.96 2.81 0.88
C GLY A 39 -0.58 2.79 0.97
N CYS A 40 -1.23 3.68 0.21
CA CYS A 40 -2.69 3.86 0.25
C CYS A 40 -3.46 2.60 -0.15
N TYR A 41 -3.08 1.92 -1.23
CA TYR A 41 -3.75 0.69 -1.68
C TYR A 41 -3.63 -0.45 -0.68
N THR A 42 -2.45 -0.67 -0.11
CA THR A 42 -2.24 -1.69 0.91
C THR A 42 -3.01 -1.39 2.18
N THR A 43 -3.01 -0.14 2.63
CA THR A 43 -3.80 0.30 3.80
C THR A 43 -5.29 0.04 3.58
N CYS A 44 -5.84 0.52 2.48
CA CYS A 44 -7.26 0.35 2.15
C CYS A 44 -7.63 -1.14 2.08
N SER A 45 -6.86 -1.94 1.35
CA SER A 45 -7.15 -3.36 1.15
C SER A 45 -7.07 -4.16 2.45
N ILE A 46 -6.02 -3.96 3.24
CA ILE A 46 -5.83 -4.70 4.48
C ILE A 46 -6.92 -4.32 5.50
N LEU A 47 -7.18 -3.03 5.71
CA LEU A 47 -8.18 -2.61 6.69
C LEU A 47 -9.61 -3.04 6.30
N SER A 48 -9.93 -3.06 5.01
CA SER A 48 -11.22 -3.54 4.53
C SER A 48 -11.42 -5.04 4.73
N LEU A 49 -10.37 -5.82 4.51
CA LEU A 49 -10.45 -7.29 4.51
C LEU A 49 -10.15 -7.92 5.88
N TYR A 50 -9.34 -7.27 6.70
CA TYR A 50 -8.86 -7.83 7.96
C TYR A 50 -9.97 -8.34 8.88
N PRO A 51 -11.07 -7.60 9.15
CA PRO A 51 -12.15 -8.09 9.99
C PRO A 51 -12.82 -9.34 9.41
N LEU A 52 -12.99 -9.42 8.10
CA LEU A 52 -13.61 -10.56 7.43
C LEU A 52 -12.74 -11.81 7.52
N PHE A 53 -11.41 -11.65 7.38
CA PHE A 53 -10.47 -12.75 7.57
C PHE A 53 -10.38 -13.19 9.02
N LYS A 54 -10.34 -12.25 9.95
CA LYS A 54 -10.30 -12.54 11.38
C LYS A 54 -11.49 -13.39 11.83
N GLU A 55 -12.66 -13.07 11.34
CA GLU A 55 -13.89 -13.79 11.61
C GLU A 55 -14.12 -15.01 10.69
N LYS A 56 -13.16 -15.31 9.80
CA LYS A 56 -13.20 -16.45 8.85
C LYS A 56 -14.45 -16.47 7.96
N ILE A 57 -14.93 -15.30 7.58
CA ILE A 57 -16.13 -15.12 6.75
C ILE A 57 -15.81 -15.30 5.26
N ILE A 58 -14.57 -15.05 4.85
CA ILE A 58 -14.13 -15.12 3.45
C ILE A 58 -12.94 -16.06 3.27
N ASP A 59 -12.81 -16.62 2.05
CA ASP A 59 -11.67 -17.44 1.66
C ASP A 59 -10.55 -16.58 1.09
N PHE A 60 -9.32 -16.76 1.62
CA PHE A 60 -8.11 -16.09 1.15
C PHE A 60 -7.81 -16.32 -0.33
N ASN A 61 -8.19 -17.48 -0.87
CA ASN A 61 -7.85 -17.87 -2.24
C ASN A 61 -8.78 -17.25 -3.29
N SER A 62 -9.87 -16.61 -2.87
CA SER A 62 -10.89 -16.08 -3.77
C SER A 62 -11.04 -14.55 -3.73
N VAL A 63 -10.07 -13.83 -3.14
CA VAL A 63 -10.13 -12.37 -3.01
C VAL A 63 -9.68 -11.68 -4.29
N ILE A 64 -10.53 -10.82 -4.80
CA ILE A 64 -10.21 -9.91 -5.90
C ILE A 64 -10.30 -8.48 -5.37
N ILE A 65 -9.23 -7.67 -5.59
CA ILE A 65 -9.17 -6.28 -5.18
C ILE A 65 -9.17 -5.40 -6.43
N ASP A 66 -10.25 -4.66 -6.63
CA ASP A 66 -10.34 -3.61 -7.66
C ASP A 66 -10.32 -2.25 -6.96
N ALA A 67 -9.13 -1.67 -6.85
CA ALA A 67 -8.89 -0.42 -6.16
C ALA A 67 -8.64 0.72 -7.13
N LYS A 68 -9.31 1.85 -6.90
CA LYS A 68 -9.21 3.06 -7.73
C LYS A 68 -8.67 4.22 -6.91
N SER A 69 -7.82 5.06 -7.53
CA SER A 69 -7.25 6.23 -6.90
C SER A 69 -7.42 7.46 -7.80
N GLY A 70 -7.67 8.61 -7.20
CA GLY A 70 -7.56 9.88 -7.90
C GLY A 70 -6.10 10.22 -8.24
N VAL A 71 -5.88 11.16 -9.16
CA VAL A 71 -4.55 11.56 -9.64
C VAL A 71 -3.65 12.09 -8.53
N SER A 72 -4.21 12.66 -7.47
CA SER A 72 -3.44 13.12 -6.30
C SER A 72 -2.64 11.99 -5.63
N GLY A 73 -3.10 10.74 -5.73
CA GLY A 73 -2.40 9.56 -5.24
C GLY A 73 -1.11 9.24 -6.00
N ALA A 74 -0.91 9.77 -7.21
CA ALA A 74 0.33 9.62 -7.98
C ALA A 74 1.52 10.41 -7.39
N GLY A 75 1.28 11.24 -6.36
CA GLY A 75 2.31 12.05 -5.71
C GLY A 75 2.72 13.27 -6.53
N ARG A 76 3.91 13.80 -6.22
CA ARG A 76 4.40 15.07 -6.79
C ARG A 76 5.26 14.92 -8.05
N SER A 77 5.47 13.72 -8.55
CA SER A 77 6.27 13.51 -9.75
C SER A 77 5.59 14.14 -10.96
N ALA A 78 6.30 15.04 -11.64
CA ALA A 78 5.83 15.65 -12.89
C ALA A 78 5.92 14.62 -14.02
N LYS A 79 4.77 14.08 -14.41
CA LYS A 79 4.63 13.14 -15.51
C LYS A 79 3.50 13.59 -16.42
N VAL A 80 3.65 13.37 -17.73
CA VAL A 80 2.61 13.71 -18.73
C VAL A 80 1.27 13.07 -18.37
N GLU A 81 1.29 11.82 -17.95
CA GLU A 81 0.11 11.05 -17.53
C GLU A 81 -0.64 11.62 -16.32
N ASN A 82 -0.06 12.58 -15.60
CA ASN A 82 -0.66 13.23 -14.44
C ASN A 82 -1.18 14.65 -14.78
N LEU A 83 -1.02 15.11 -16.02
CA LEU A 83 -1.53 16.39 -16.46
C LEU A 83 -3.06 16.41 -16.50
N PHE A 84 -3.66 17.56 -16.22
CA PHE A 84 -5.11 17.69 -16.19
C PHE A 84 -5.78 17.21 -17.48
N CYS A 85 -5.22 17.57 -18.65
CA CYS A 85 -5.73 17.14 -19.95
C CYS A 85 -5.68 15.63 -20.19
N GLU A 86 -4.80 14.92 -19.48
CA GLU A 86 -4.66 13.45 -19.59
C GLU A 86 -5.54 12.70 -18.61
N VAL A 87 -5.80 13.30 -17.43
CA VAL A 87 -6.54 12.62 -16.34
C VAL A 87 -8.01 13.00 -16.30
N ASN A 88 -8.41 14.10 -16.97
CA ASN A 88 -9.80 14.53 -16.97
C ASN A 88 -10.70 13.52 -17.68
N GLU A 89 -11.75 13.05 -16.98
CA GLU A 89 -12.69 12.04 -17.49
C GLU A 89 -12.01 10.74 -18.00
N ASN A 90 -10.84 10.41 -17.46
CA ASN A 90 -10.05 9.27 -17.89
C ASN A 90 -9.69 8.34 -16.71
N ILE A 91 -9.50 7.06 -17.02
CA ILE A 91 -9.00 6.06 -16.09
C ILE A 91 -7.94 5.21 -16.75
N LYS A 92 -6.85 4.96 -16.05
CA LYS A 92 -5.72 4.18 -16.54
C LYS A 92 -5.35 3.06 -15.58
N ALA A 93 -5.09 1.89 -16.12
CA ALA A 93 -4.59 0.78 -15.32
C ALA A 93 -3.20 1.08 -14.76
N TYR A 94 -3.00 0.71 -13.51
CA TYR A 94 -1.75 0.89 -12.78
C TYR A 94 -1.23 -0.47 -12.29
N GLY A 95 0.08 -0.71 -12.42
CA GLY A 95 0.71 -1.93 -11.94
C GLY A 95 0.20 -3.18 -12.66
N LEU A 96 0.21 -3.18 -13.99
CA LEU A 96 -0.16 -4.36 -14.76
C LEU A 96 0.79 -5.53 -14.43
N ALA A 97 0.20 -6.71 -14.26
CA ALA A 97 0.96 -7.94 -14.14
C ALA A 97 1.74 -8.17 -15.45
N SER A 98 3.05 -8.29 -15.36
CA SER A 98 3.96 -8.64 -16.45
C SER A 98 4.28 -10.12 -16.41
#